data_c6b5dec8363dccb46417793d4bedc830
#
_entry.id   c6b5dec8363dccb46417793d4bedc830
#
_cell.length_a   1.000
_cell.length_b   1.000
_cell.length_c   1.000
_cell.angle_alpha   90.00
_cell.angle_beta   90.00
_cell.angle_gamma   90.00
#
_symmetry.space_group_name_H-M   'P 1'
#
loop_
_entity.id
_entity.type
_entity.pdbx_description
1 polymer ?
#
loop_
_entity_poly.entity_id
_entity_poly.type
_entity_poly.pdbx_seq_one_letter_code
_entity_poly.pdbx_strand_id
1 'polypeptide(L)'
;HSSINQLIFATLMLILITLNYRQAVITLDLKSDYLLGFNAFIILGCTRLVDMGTGVNAQIIGTSNYWRFELLSGLVLLVLMLPLNYLLTKQLDIIGPSLANLISFSIYNTVRIIFLWKKFRLFPFTWKSLHVLLLGFAAYIITWLLFDKLGGWGGLFTRSIFVVVLFAAGVFLLKPSPDIKPVLDSLLDRIIPGRQKRD
;
A
#
# COMPACT_ATOMS: atom_id res chain seq x y z
N HIS A 1 2.24 15.72 -1.13
CA HIS A 1 2.84 14.86 -2.17
C HIS A 1 3.32 13.51 -1.61
N SER A 2 3.92 13.47 -0.41
CA SER A 2 4.43 12.24 0.21
C SER A 2 3.37 11.13 0.36
N SER A 3 2.13 11.45 0.74
CA SER A 3 1.03 10.47 0.88
C SER A 3 0.72 9.76 -0.44
N ILE A 4 0.77 10.48 -1.57
CA ILE A 4 0.49 9.89 -2.89
C ILE A 4 1.62 8.93 -3.29
N ASN A 5 2.88 9.30 -3.05
CA ASN A 5 4.02 8.45 -3.39
C ASN A 5 4.00 7.15 -2.56
N GLN A 6 3.70 7.26 -1.26
CA GLN A 6 3.54 6.08 -0.40
C GLN A 6 2.36 5.20 -0.84
N LEU A 7 1.24 5.82 -1.24
CA LEU A 7 0.07 5.10 -1.73
C LEU A 7 0.34 4.37 -3.05
N ILE A 8 1.09 4.99 -3.99
CA ILE A 8 1.52 4.35 -5.23
C ILE A 8 2.31 3.08 -4.92
N PHE A 9 3.31 3.19 -4.03
CA PHE A 9 4.13 2.05 -3.65
C PHE A 9 3.32 0.95 -2.95
N ALA A 10 2.48 1.31 -1.99
CA ALA A 10 1.63 0.36 -1.27
C ALA A 10 0.66 -0.37 -2.21
N THR A 11 0.04 0.37 -3.14
CA THR A 11 -0.87 -0.20 -4.14
C THR A 11 -0.15 -1.19 -5.04
N LEU A 12 1.03 -0.83 -5.55
CA LEU A 12 1.83 -1.72 -6.40
C LEU A 12 2.22 -3.01 -5.66
N MET A 13 2.69 -2.88 -4.41
CA MET A 13 3.08 -4.04 -3.59
C MET A 13 1.89 -4.95 -3.31
N LEU A 14 0.74 -4.39 -2.95
CA LEU A 14 -0.48 -5.18 -2.71
C LEU A 14 -0.89 -5.97 -3.95
N ILE A 15 -0.90 -5.33 -5.12
CA ILE A 15 -1.27 -5.98 -6.38
C ILE A 15 -0.29 -7.08 -6.74
N LEU A 16 1.01 -6.80 -6.67
CA LEU A 16 2.06 -7.77 -6.98
C LEU A 16 1.91 -9.05 -6.15
N ILE A 17 1.72 -8.87 -4.84
CA ILE A 17 1.61 -10.02 -3.95
C ILE A 17 0.27 -10.74 -4.17
N THR A 18 -0.84 -10.00 -4.28
CA THR A 18 -2.18 -10.61 -4.48
C THR A 18 -2.24 -11.43 -5.76
N LEU A 19 -1.69 -10.92 -6.87
CA LEU A 19 -1.65 -11.63 -8.16
C LEU A 19 -0.81 -12.92 -8.12
N ASN A 20 0.26 -12.90 -7.36
CA ASN A 20 1.24 -13.99 -7.37
C ASN A 20 1.11 -14.94 -6.17
N TYR A 21 0.36 -14.57 -5.12
CA TYR A 21 0.32 -15.31 -3.86
C TYR A 21 0.03 -16.79 -4.04
N ARG A 22 -1.10 -17.12 -4.66
CA ARG A 22 -1.52 -18.51 -4.88
C ARG A 22 -0.50 -19.28 -5.71
N GLN A 23 -0.03 -18.66 -6.79
CA GLN A 23 0.94 -19.31 -7.68
C GLN A 23 2.31 -19.47 -7.02
N ALA A 24 2.72 -18.52 -6.18
CA ALA A 24 3.96 -18.63 -5.41
C ALA A 24 3.90 -19.81 -4.42
N VAL A 25 2.79 -19.96 -3.69
CA VAL A 25 2.59 -21.10 -2.78
C VAL A 25 2.69 -22.43 -3.53
N ILE A 26 2.06 -22.54 -4.70
CA ILE A 26 2.09 -23.77 -5.51
C ILE A 26 3.49 -24.01 -6.11
N THR A 27 4.12 -22.96 -6.67
CA THR A 27 5.40 -23.09 -7.36
C THR A 27 6.57 -23.38 -6.41
N LEU A 28 6.48 -22.89 -5.17
CA LEU A 28 7.45 -23.13 -4.11
C LEU A 28 7.19 -24.43 -3.33
N ASP A 29 6.17 -25.18 -3.73
CA ASP A 29 5.75 -26.43 -3.07
C ASP A 29 5.53 -26.26 -1.56
N LEU A 30 4.87 -25.15 -1.19
CA LEU A 30 4.54 -24.87 0.20
C LEU A 30 3.27 -25.64 0.61
N LYS A 31 3.13 -25.91 1.92
CA LYS A 31 1.93 -26.58 2.47
C LYS A 31 0.66 -25.81 2.07
N SER A 32 -0.41 -26.56 1.78
CA SER A 32 -1.73 -26.02 1.41
C SER A 32 -2.30 -25.04 2.46
N ASP A 33 -1.90 -25.19 3.73
CA ASP A 33 -2.31 -24.32 4.83
C ASP A 33 -1.97 -22.83 4.58
N TYR A 34 -0.90 -22.56 3.83
CA TYR A 34 -0.55 -21.17 3.44
C TYR A 34 -1.63 -20.53 2.55
N LEU A 35 -2.40 -21.30 1.80
CA LEU A 35 -3.51 -20.77 1.00
C LEU A 35 -4.64 -20.23 1.87
N LEU A 36 -4.83 -20.74 3.08
CA LEU A 36 -5.82 -20.25 4.05
C LEU A 36 -5.46 -18.83 4.52
N GLY A 37 -4.18 -18.49 4.53
CA GLY A 37 -3.69 -17.16 4.89
C GLY A 37 -3.96 -16.06 3.86
N PHE A 38 -4.42 -16.39 2.66
CA PHE A 38 -4.61 -15.41 1.58
C PHE A 38 -5.55 -14.26 1.96
N ASN A 39 -6.71 -14.57 2.57
CA ASN A 39 -7.67 -13.56 2.99
C ASN A 39 -7.09 -12.65 4.10
N ALA A 40 -6.39 -13.25 5.07
CA ALA A 40 -5.69 -12.51 6.11
C ALA A 40 -4.64 -11.55 5.51
N PHE A 41 -3.90 -12.02 4.50
CA PHE A 41 -2.93 -11.21 3.78
C PHE A 41 -3.58 -10.01 3.06
N ILE A 42 -4.70 -10.20 2.36
CA ILE A 42 -5.41 -9.10 1.69
C ILE A 42 -5.85 -8.05 2.73
N ILE A 43 -6.42 -8.47 3.86
CA ILE A 43 -6.86 -7.57 4.91
C ILE A 43 -5.69 -6.77 5.49
N LEU A 44 -4.53 -7.42 5.73
CA LEU A 44 -3.31 -6.74 6.15
C LEU A 44 -2.80 -5.76 5.09
N GLY A 45 -2.89 -6.13 3.82
CA GLY A 45 -2.56 -5.24 2.70
C GLY A 45 -3.46 -4.01 2.65
N CYS A 46 -4.77 -4.17 2.85
CA CYS A 46 -5.70 -3.04 3.00
C CYS A 46 -5.34 -2.16 4.20
N THR A 47 -4.94 -2.75 5.34
CA THR A 47 -4.44 -1.99 6.49
C THR A 47 -3.24 -1.12 6.11
N ARG A 48 -2.30 -1.66 5.33
CA ARG A 48 -1.15 -0.89 4.84
C ARG A 48 -1.54 0.19 3.84
N LEU A 49 -2.53 -0.03 2.98
CA LEU A 49 -3.06 1.03 2.11
C LEU A 49 -3.65 2.20 2.93
N VAL A 50 -4.41 1.90 3.97
CA VAL A 50 -4.96 2.92 4.87
C VAL A 50 -3.84 3.69 5.56
N ASP A 51 -2.86 3.00 6.12
CA ASP A 51 -1.75 3.61 6.86
C ASP A 51 -0.86 4.46 5.94
N MET A 52 -0.40 3.91 4.82
CA MET A 52 0.44 4.62 3.86
C MET A 52 -0.33 5.71 3.09
N GLY A 53 -1.63 5.54 2.86
CA GLY A 53 -2.48 6.56 2.25
C GLY A 53 -2.61 7.83 3.10
N THR A 54 -2.45 7.74 4.41
CA THR A 54 -2.41 8.91 5.31
C THR A 54 -1.08 9.65 5.26
N GLY A 55 -0.02 9.03 4.73
CA GLY A 55 1.29 9.65 4.49
C GLY A 55 2.09 9.90 5.77
N VAL A 56 2.75 11.05 5.81
CA VAL A 56 3.69 11.44 6.89
C VAL A 56 3.00 12.08 8.12
N ASN A 57 1.76 11.71 8.40
CA ASN A 57 0.99 12.30 9.50
C ASN A 57 1.72 12.15 10.85
N ALA A 58 2.33 11.00 11.12
CA ALA A 58 3.12 10.75 12.31
C ALA A 58 4.28 11.73 12.46
N GLN A 59 5.02 11.92 11.37
CA GLN A 59 6.19 12.80 11.36
C GLN A 59 5.77 14.26 11.58
N ILE A 60 4.69 14.71 10.92
CA ILE A 60 4.17 16.08 11.08
C ILE A 60 3.76 16.34 12.53
N ILE A 61 3.01 15.42 13.13
CA ILE A 61 2.56 15.58 14.52
C ILE A 61 3.73 15.45 15.48
N GLY A 62 4.59 14.43 15.29
CA GLY A 62 5.70 14.13 16.19
C GLY A 62 6.80 15.20 16.21
N THR A 63 7.01 15.93 15.11
CA THR A 63 7.95 17.05 15.02
C THR A 63 7.34 18.41 15.39
N SER A 64 6.05 18.47 15.65
CA SER A 64 5.33 19.68 16.06
C SER A 64 5.30 19.82 17.59
N ASN A 65 4.80 20.98 18.05
CA ASN A 65 4.53 21.21 19.48
C ASN A 65 3.48 20.23 20.05
N TYR A 66 2.85 19.41 19.19
CA TYR A 66 1.85 18.43 19.58
C TYR A 66 2.38 16.97 19.64
N TRP A 67 3.68 16.77 19.78
CA TRP A 67 4.29 15.45 19.84
C TRP A 67 3.67 14.52 20.92
N ARG A 68 3.16 15.11 22.03
CA ARG A 68 2.43 14.35 23.06
C ARG A 68 1.14 13.69 22.52
N PHE A 69 0.49 14.33 21.55
CA PHE A 69 -0.69 13.73 20.89
C PHE A 69 -0.29 12.49 20.09
N GLU A 70 0.86 12.51 19.44
CA GLU A 70 1.37 11.33 18.72
C GLU A 70 1.62 10.16 19.69
N LEU A 71 2.24 10.41 20.84
CA LEU A 71 2.43 9.39 21.88
C LEU A 71 1.10 8.84 22.41
N LEU A 72 0.15 9.73 22.73
CA LEU A 72 -1.16 9.33 23.24
C LEU A 72 -1.95 8.54 22.19
N SER A 73 -1.93 8.95 20.93
CA SER A 73 -2.60 8.23 19.87
C SER A 73 -2.01 6.85 19.63
N GLY A 74 -0.68 6.70 19.75
CA GLY A 74 0.00 5.41 19.71
C GLY A 74 -0.37 4.51 20.90
N LEU A 75 -0.51 5.07 22.10
CA LEU A 75 -0.99 4.34 23.27
C LEU A 75 -2.44 3.84 23.07
N VAL A 76 -3.30 4.69 22.54
CA VAL A 76 -4.69 4.32 22.19
C VAL A 76 -4.71 3.17 21.18
N LEU A 77 -3.85 3.23 20.15
CA LEU A 77 -3.70 2.13 19.18
C LEU A 77 -3.36 0.82 19.88
N LEU A 78 -2.36 0.84 20.80
CA LEU A 78 -1.92 -0.34 21.54
C LEU A 78 -3.05 -0.92 22.39
N VAL A 79 -3.72 -0.07 23.19
CA VAL A 79 -4.83 -0.46 24.08
C VAL A 79 -6.01 -1.01 23.28
N LEU A 80 -6.25 -0.52 22.07
CA LEU A 80 -7.31 -1.00 21.21
C LEU A 80 -6.94 -2.33 20.53
N MET A 81 -5.70 -2.42 20.05
CA MET A 81 -5.22 -3.53 19.25
C MET A 81 -5.09 -4.84 20.06
N LEU A 82 -4.63 -4.76 21.32
CA LEU A 82 -4.43 -5.96 22.13
C LEU A 82 -5.73 -6.73 22.43
N PRO A 83 -6.81 -6.10 22.96
CA PRO A 83 -8.05 -6.81 23.21
C PRO A 83 -8.74 -7.24 21.91
N LEU A 84 -8.71 -6.41 20.85
CA LEU A 84 -9.29 -6.79 19.57
C LEU A 84 -8.58 -8.00 18.96
N ASN A 85 -7.25 -8.06 19.03
CA ASN A 85 -6.50 -9.23 18.58
C ASN A 85 -6.94 -10.49 19.33
N TYR A 86 -7.00 -10.43 20.65
CA TYR A 86 -7.42 -11.58 21.46
C TYR A 86 -8.83 -12.04 21.12
N LEU A 87 -9.80 -11.12 21.07
CA LEU A 87 -11.20 -11.43 20.83
C LEU A 87 -11.44 -11.98 19.41
N LEU A 88 -10.88 -11.31 18.40
CA LEU A 88 -11.09 -11.68 17.01
C LEU A 88 -10.31 -12.95 16.63
N THR A 89 -9.13 -13.18 17.20
CA THR A 89 -8.39 -14.43 16.98
C THR A 89 -9.18 -15.62 17.54
N LYS A 90 -9.82 -15.46 18.69
CA LYS A 90 -10.64 -16.52 19.29
C LYS A 90 -11.89 -16.85 18.46
N GLN A 91 -12.42 -15.90 17.69
CA GLN A 91 -13.64 -16.07 16.90
C GLN A 91 -13.37 -16.42 15.42
N LEU A 92 -12.30 -15.93 14.86
CA LEU A 92 -12.01 -15.94 13.42
C LEU A 92 -10.66 -16.57 13.07
N ASP A 93 -9.98 -17.19 14.02
CA ASP A 93 -8.70 -17.87 13.84
C ASP A 93 -7.68 -16.99 13.09
N ILE A 94 -7.18 -17.46 11.94
CA ILE A 94 -6.12 -16.80 11.14
C ILE A 94 -6.53 -15.40 10.64
N ILE A 95 -7.83 -15.16 10.41
CA ILE A 95 -8.32 -13.86 9.91
C ILE A 95 -8.43 -12.84 11.06
N GLY A 96 -8.61 -13.31 12.29
CA GLY A 96 -8.82 -12.47 13.46
C GLY A 96 -7.78 -11.36 13.65
N PRO A 97 -6.49 -11.67 13.71
CA PRO A 97 -5.43 -10.67 13.88
C PRO A 97 -5.40 -9.64 12.76
N SER A 98 -5.66 -10.03 11.52
CA SER A 98 -5.67 -9.11 10.38
C SER A 98 -6.83 -8.12 10.43
N LEU A 99 -8.01 -8.57 10.84
CA LEU A 99 -9.17 -7.68 11.08
C LEU A 99 -8.95 -6.76 12.27
N ALA A 100 -8.39 -7.27 13.37
CA ALA A 100 -8.02 -6.44 14.52
C ALA A 100 -7.08 -5.30 14.12
N ASN A 101 -6.07 -5.61 13.31
CA ASN A 101 -5.16 -4.62 12.74
C ASN A 101 -5.91 -3.59 11.88
N LEU A 102 -6.74 -4.05 10.94
CA LEU A 102 -7.47 -3.14 10.04
C LEU A 102 -8.35 -2.17 10.82
N ILE A 103 -9.11 -2.66 11.80
CA ILE A 103 -9.98 -1.83 12.62
C ILE A 103 -9.16 -0.84 13.45
N SER A 104 -8.13 -1.33 14.17
CA SER A 104 -7.31 -0.51 15.04
C SER A 104 -6.57 0.58 14.29
N PHE A 105 -5.93 0.25 13.16
CA PHE A 105 -5.24 1.24 12.32
C PHE A 105 -6.20 2.20 11.63
N SER A 106 -7.40 1.78 11.25
CA SER A 106 -8.40 2.67 10.67
C SER A 106 -8.87 3.71 11.69
N ILE A 107 -9.16 3.30 12.92
CA ILE A 107 -9.52 4.22 14.01
C ILE A 107 -8.37 5.17 14.31
N TYR A 108 -7.17 4.63 14.50
CA TYR A 108 -5.97 5.41 14.79
C TYR A 108 -5.68 6.47 13.72
N ASN A 109 -5.68 6.08 12.45
CA ASN A 109 -5.45 7.02 11.35
C ASN A 109 -6.59 8.04 11.22
N THR A 110 -7.84 7.65 11.47
CA THR A 110 -8.98 8.59 11.47
C THR A 110 -8.82 9.68 12.52
N VAL A 111 -8.43 9.30 13.75
CA VAL A 111 -8.18 10.26 14.83
C VAL A 111 -7.08 11.25 14.45
N ARG A 112 -5.99 10.77 13.84
CA ARG A 112 -4.87 11.60 13.38
C ARG A 112 -5.26 12.53 12.23
N ILE A 113 -6.03 12.04 11.27
CA ILE A 113 -6.55 12.86 10.16
C ILE A 113 -7.43 13.99 10.69
N ILE A 114 -8.35 13.70 11.62
CA ILE A 114 -9.22 14.70 12.22
C ILE A 114 -8.37 15.75 12.98
N PHE A 115 -7.36 15.31 13.72
CA PHE A 115 -6.46 16.21 14.44
C PHE A 115 -5.70 17.14 13.47
N LEU A 116 -5.09 16.60 12.42
CA LEU A 116 -4.35 17.37 11.42
C LEU A 116 -5.26 18.34 10.67
N TRP A 117 -6.47 17.90 10.34
CA TRP A 117 -7.44 18.76 9.69
C TRP A 117 -7.86 19.95 10.56
N LYS A 118 -8.13 19.69 11.86
CA LYS A 118 -8.54 20.76 12.79
C LYS A 118 -7.41 21.74 13.14
N LYS A 119 -6.19 21.23 13.34
CA LYS A 119 -5.05 22.04 13.83
C LYS A 119 -4.21 22.64 12.70
N PHE A 120 -3.99 21.91 11.62
CA PHE A 120 -3.09 22.30 10.54
C PHE A 120 -3.80 22.56 9.22
N ARG A 121 -5.12 22.34 9.14
CA ARG A 121 -5.90 22.40 7.90
C ARG A 121 -5.38 21.49 6.79
N LEU A 122 -4.69 20.40 7.16
CA LEU A 122 -4.13 19.42 6.24
C LEU A 122 -5.06 18.22 6.14
N PHE A 123 -5.38 17.84 4.91
CA PHE A 123 -6.14 16.62 4.60
C PHE A 123 -5.34 15.75 3.65
N PRO A 124 -5.06 14.47 4.01
CA PRO A 124 -4.12 13.64 3.26
C PRO A 124 -4.69 13.14 1.93
N PHE A 125 -6.00 12.93 1.86
CA PHE A 125 -6.64 12.35 0.68
C PHE A 125 -7.01 13.43 -0.34
N THR A 126 -6.72 13.13 -1.60
CA THR A 126 -7.08 13.95 -2.75
C THR A 126 -7.74 13.08 -3.81
N TRP A 127 -8.41 13.68 -4.77
CA TRP A 127 -8.93 12.96 -5.95
C TRP A 127 -7.85 12.13 -6.64
N LYS A 128 -6.59 12.59 -6.59
CA LYS A 128 -5.44 11.87 -7.14
C LYS A 128 -5.18 10.54 -6.42
N SER A 129 -5.43 10.47 -5.11
CA SER A 129 -5.33 9.21 -4.35
C SER A 129 -6.33 8.17 -4.85
N LEU A 130 -7.56 8.60 -5.16
CA LEU A 130 -8.56 7.71 -5.74
C LEU A 130 -8.14 7.20 -7.12
N HIS A 131 -7.59 8.08 -7.98
CA HIS A 131 -7.11 7.65 -9.30
C HIS A 131 -5.99 6.59 -9.21
N VAL A 132 -5.09 6.71 -8.22
CA VAL A 132 -4.04 5.70 -7.99
C VAL A 132 -4.64 4.34 -7.63
N LEU A 133 -5.64 4.32 -6.74
CA LEU A 133 -6.33 3.08 -6.36
C LEU A 133 -7.10 2.45 -7.53
N LEU A 134 -7.82 3.27 -8.30
CA LEU A 134 -8.55 2.81 -9.49
C LEU A 134 -7.59 2.27 -10.56
N LEU A 135 -6.46 2.95 -10.78
CA LEU A 135 -5.42 2.47 -11.69
C LEU A 135 -4.86 1.12 -11.22
N GLY A 136 -4.60 0.99 -9.93
CA GLY A 136 -4.15 -0.25 -9.34
C GLY A 136 -5.14 -1.39 -9.55
N PHE A 137 -6.40 -1.14 -9.29
CA PHE A 137 -7.47 -2.12 -9.50
C PHE A 137 -7.61 -2.52 -10.98
N ALA A 138 -7.54 -1.55 -11.90
CA ALA A 138 -7.56 -1.82 -13.33
C ALA A 138 -6.34 -2.67 -13.77
N ALA A 139 -5.14 -2.30 -13.31
CA ALA A 139 -3.91 -3.06 -13.61
C ALA A 139 -3.98 -4.50 -13.07
N TYR A 140 -4.55 -4.69 -11.88
CA TYR A 140 -4.80 -6.01 -11.31
C TYR A 140 -5.72 -6.84 -12.22
N ILE A 141 -6.89 -6.30 -12.59
CA ILE A 141 -7.86 -7.03 -13.41
C ILE A 141 -7.30 -7.37 -14.79
N ILE A 142 -6.66 -6.41 -15.46
CA ILE A 142 -6.09 -6.63 -16.80
C ILE A 142 -5.02 -7.74 -16.72
N THR A 143 -4.12 -7.68 -15.75
CA THR A 143 -3.07 -8.69 -15.61
C THR A 143 -3.64 -10.06 -15.28
N TRP A 144 -4.64 -10.11 -14.40
CA TRP A 144 -5.32 -11.34 -14.04
C TRP A 144 -6.01 -11.98 -15.24
N LEU A 145 -6.78 -11.22 -16.02
CA LEU A 145 -7.48 -11.73 -17.22
C LEU A 145 -6.52 -12.27 -18.29
N LEU A 146 -5.36 -11.62 -18.47
CA LEU A 146 -4.41 -11.99 -19.52
C LEU A 146 -3.55 -13.19 -19.13
N PHE A 147 -3.17 -13.31 -17.87
CA PHE A 147 -2.11 -14.23 -17.44
C PHE A 147 -2.52 -15.20 -16.33
N ASP A 148 -3.80 -15.29 -15.95
CA ASP A 148 -4.24 -16.20 -14.88
C ASP A 148 -3.90 -17.66 -15.15
N LYS A 149 -3.93 -18.07 -16.42
CA LYS A 149 -3.65 -19.45 -16.82
C LYS A 149 -2.16 -19.82 -16.84
N LEU A 150 -1.24 -18.85 -16.78
CA LEU A 150 0.18 -19.11 -16.78
C LEU A 150 0.63 -19.59 -15.40
N GLY A 151 1.17 -20.82 -15.32
CA GLY A 151 1.69 -21.43 -14.11
C GLY A 151 3.21 -21.36 -13.97
N GLY A 152 3.72 -21.81 -12.81
CA GLY A 152 5.15 -21.94 -12.53
C GLY A 152 5.91 -20.62 -12.46
N TRP A 153 7.22 -20.71 -12.49
CA TRP A 153 8.12 -19.56 -12.41
C TRP A 153 7.91 -18.56 -13.57
N GLY A 154 7.67 -19.06 -14.79
CA GLY A 154 7.40 -18.21 -15.94
C GLY A 154 6.16 -17.33 -15.74
N GLY A 155 5.08 -17.90 -15.21
CA GLY A 155 3.85 -17.15 -14.90
C GLY A 155 4.08 -16.09 -13.83
N LEU A 156 4.84 -16.40 -12.77
CA LEU A 156 5.18 -15.44 -11.70
C LEU A 156 5.97 -14.24 -12.26
N PHE A 157 7.02 -14.48 -13.03
CA PHE A 157 7.83 -13.38 -13.60
C PHE A 157 7.05 -12.55 -14.63
N THR A 158 6.34 -13.21 -15.54
CA THR A 158 5.57 -12.51 -16.57
C THR A 158 4.49 -11.60 -15.96
N ARG A 159 3.70 -12.12 -15.00
CA ARG A 159 2.69 -11.30 -14.31
C ARG A 159 3.32 -10.14 -13.56
N SER A 160 4.41 -10.38 -12.83
CA SER A 160 5.08 -9.35 -12.05
C SER A 160 5.64 -8.24 -12.94
N ILE A 161 6.34 -8.59 -14.01
CA ILE A 161 6.91 -7.60 -14.94
C ILE A 161 5.77 -6.83 -15.62
N PHE A 162 4.76 -7.52 -16.11
CA PHE A 162 3.65 -6.89 -16.82
C PHE A 162 2.89 -5.90 -15.94
N VAL A 163 2.51 -6.29 -14.71
CA VAL A 163 1.77 -5.39 -13.82
C VAL A 163 2.61 -4.20 -13.38
N VAL A 164 3.93 -4.38 -13.14
CA VAL A 164 4.82 -3.27 -12.82
C VAL A 164 4.89 -2.28 -13.97
N VAL A 165 5.10 -2.75 -15.19
CA VAL A 165 5.16 -1.89 -16.38
C VAL A 165 3.84 -1.19 -16.64
N LEU A 166 2.72 -1.92 -16.57
CA LEU A 166 1.39 -1.37 -16.79
C LEU A 166 1.03 -0.30 -15.75
N PHE A 167 1.25 -0.60 -14.47
CA PHE A 167 0.98 0.33 -13.37
C PHE A 167 1.90 1.55 -13.43
N ALA A 168 3.19 1.36 -13.67
CA ALA A 168 4.15 2.45 -13.81
C ALA A 168 3.79 3.36 -14.99
N ALA A 169 3.44 2.79 -16.15
CA ALA A 169 2.96 3.55 -17.31
C ALA A 169 1.70 4.37 -16.98
N GLY A 170 0.73 3.77 -16.27
CA GLY A 170 -0.48 4.45 -15.84
C GLY A 170 -0.20 5.59 -14.85
N VAL A 171 0.63 5.37 -13.87
CA VAL A 171 1.08 6.41 -12.91
C VAL A 171 1.78 7.54 -13.66
N PHE A 172 2.57 7.20 -14.67
CA PHE A 172 3.28 8.17 -15.49
C PHE A 172 2.33 9.04 -16.33
N LEU A 173 1.31 8.42 -16.93
CA LEU A 173 0.30 9.13 -17.73
C LEU A 173 -0.58 10.04 -16.86
N LEU A 174 -1.00 9.56 -15.69
CA LEU A 174 -1.88 10.31 -14.78
C LEU A 174 -1.16 11.42 -14.01
N LYS A 175 0.18 11.35 -13.88
CA LYS A 175 1.03 12.31 -13.15
C LYS A 175 0.43 12.73 -11.80
N PRO A 176 0.07 11.79 -10.92
CA PRO A 176 -0.60 12.10 -9.67
C PRO A 176 0.29 12.90 -8.70
N SER A 177 1.62 12.79 -8.81
CA SER A 177 2.59 13.52 -8.01
C SER A 177 3.56 14.30 -8.89
N PRO A 178 3.93 15.54 -8.52
CA PRO A 178 4.96 16.31 -9.20
C PRO A 178 6.37 15.69 -9.06
N ASP A 179 6.58 14.85 -8.05
CA ASP A 179 7.87 14.22 -7.75
C ASP A 179 8.23 13.09 -8.74
N ILE A 180 7.26 12.66 -9.57
CA ILE A 180 7.48 11.58 -10.55
C ILE A 180 8.46 12.02 -11.65
N LYS A 181 8.39 13.26 -12.11
CA LYS A 181 9.29 13.78 -13.16
C LYS A 181 10.76 13.74 -12.74
N PRO A 182 11.17 14.33 -11.58
CA PRO A 182 12.56 14.29 -11.14
C PRO A 182 13.12 12.88 -10.96
N VAL A 183 12.29 11.95 -10.45
CA VAL A 183 12.71 10.56 -10.30
C VAL A 183 12.96 9.90 -11.66
N LEU A 184 12.09 10.16 -12.63
CA LEU A 184 12.27 9.64 -13.98
C LEU A 184 13.49 10.21 -14.67
N ASP A 185 13.67 11.53 -14.60
CA ASP A 185 14.82 12.20 -15.19
C ASP A 185 16.12 11.63 -14.60
N SER A 186 16.16 11.41 -13.28
CA SER A 186 17.32 10.80 -12.62
C SER A 186 17.57 9.33 -13.04
N LEU A 187 16.52 8.56 -13.32
CA LEU A 187 16.63 7.19 -13.82
C LEU A 187 17.08 7.17 -15.28
N LEU A 188 16.51 8.04 -16.11
CA LEU A 188 16.90 8.18 -17.52
C LEU A 188 18.36 8.63 -17.68
N ASP A 189 18.81 9.56 -16.84
CA ASP A 189 20.19 10.03 -16.82
C ASP A 189 21.19 8.93 -16.40
N ARG A 190 20.74 7.97 -15.59
CA ARG A 190 21.56 6.80 -15.23
C ARG A 190 21.61 5.74 -16.32
N ILE A 191 20.53 5.56 -17.08
CA ILE A 191 20.40 4.53 -18.12
C ILE A 191 21.02 5.02 -19.44
N ILE A 192 20.93 6.34 -19.71
CA ILE A 192 21.44 6.99 -20.93
C ILE A 192 22.53 7.99 -20.54
N PRO A 193 23.77 7.53 -20.32
CA PRO A 193 24.89 8.43 -20.03
C PRO A 193 25.19 9.27 -21.29
N GLY A 194 24.73 10.53 -21.31
CA GLY A 194 24.92 11.44 -22.44
C GLY A 194 23.82 12.49 -22.61
N ARG A 195 22.74 12.42 -21.84
CA ARG A 195 21.67 13.42 -21.83
C ARG A 195 22.04 14.58 -20.88
N GLN A 196 23.19 15.29 -21.19
CA GLN A 196 23.49 16.52 -20.49
C GLN A 196 22.40 17.55 -20.80
N LYS A 197 21.93 18.21 -19.75
CA LYS A 197 21.02 19.36 -19.81
C LYS A 197 21.44 20.30 -20.93
N ARG A 198 20.60 20.46 -21.93
CA ARG A 198 20.58 21.67 -22.74
C ARG A 198 19.79 22.66 -21.89
N ASP A 199 20.56 23.58 -21.28
CA ASP A 199 20.05 24.78 -20.63
C ASP A 199 19.25 25.64 -21.61
#